data_5e86a64a6ecbc2105fbb2d53d012acc5
#
_entry.id   5e86a64a6ecbc2105fbb2d53d012acc5
#
_cell.length_a   1.000
_cell.length_b   1.000
_cell.length_c   1.000
_cell.angle_alpha   90.00
_cell.angle_beta   90.00
_cell.angle_gamma   90.00
#
_symmetry.space_group_name_H-M   'P 1'
#
loop_
_entity.id
_entity.type
_entity.pdbx_description
1 polymer ?
#
loop_
_entity_poly.entity_id
_entity_poly.type
_entity_poly.pdbx_seq_one_letter_code
_entity_poly.pdbx_strand_id
1 'polypeptide(L)' 'ITLVGLCTDICVISNAMVIKTFFPEVPIIVDAKCCAGVTPESHTQALNAMKVCQIQIENE' A
#
# COMPACT_ATOMS: atom_id res chain seq x y z
N ILE A 1 9.62 -2.24 6.61
CA ILE A 1 8.23 -2.55 7.02
C ILE A 1 7.48 -3.09 5.82
N THR A 2 6.89 -4.26 5.97
CA THR A 2 6.07 -4.87 4.92
C THR A 2 4.63 -4.89 5.38
N LEU A 3 3.73 -4.39 4.54
CA LEU A 3 2.31 -4.30 4.83
C LEU A 3 1.52 -5.30 4.02
N VAL A 4 0.59 -5.97 4.68
CA VAL A 4 -0.34 -6.93 4.09
C VAL A 4 -1.71 -6.73 4.70
N GLY A 5 -2.74 -7.25 4.08
CA GLY A 5 -4.08 -7.30 4.68
C GLY A 5 -5.20 -6.79 3.80
N LEU A 6 -6.33 -6.54 4.42
CA LEU A 6 -7.56 -6.05 3.82
C LEU A 6 -7.93 -4.70 4.45
N CYS A 7 -8.37 -3.77 3.73
CA CYS A 7 -8.48 -3.68 2.27
C CYS A 7 -7.34 -2.82 1.75
N THR A 8 -6.81 -3.17 0.58
CA THR A 8 -5.72 -2.41 -0.04
C THR A 8 -6.06 -0.93 -0.14
N ASP A 9 -7.27 -0.63 -0.57
CA ASP A 9 -7.75 0.73 -0.85
C ASP A 9 -8.33 1.45 0.36
N ILE A 10 -8.32 0.84 1.52
CA ILE A 10 -8.81 1.46 2.76
C ILE A 10 -7.72 1.39 3.83
N CYS A 11 -7.62 0.25 4.53
CA CYS A 11 -6.72 0.14 5.68
C CYS A 11 -5.25 0.10 5.28
N VAL A 12 -4.92 -0.64 4.22
CA VAL A 12 -3.51 -0.79 3.82
C VAL A 12 -2.95 0.56 3.36
N ILE A 13 -3.64 1.23 2.43
CA ILE A 13 -3.16 2.52 1.92
C ILE A 13 -3.13 3.58 3.03
N SER A 14 -4.15 3.60 3.90
CA SER A 14 -4.20 4.58 4.98
C SER A 14 -3.04 4.42 5.94
N ASN A 15 -2.74 3.20 6.35
CA ASN A 15 -1.61 2.94 7.24
C ASN A 15 -0.28 3.18 6.55
N ALA A 16 -0.15 2.82 5.28
CA ALA A 16 1.07 3.07 4.52
C ALA A 16 1.38 4.57 4.46
N MET A 17 0.37 5.39 4.18
CA MET A 17 0.55 6.83 4.10
C MET A 17 0.91 7.44 5.45
N VAL A 18 0.28 6.98 6.54
CA VAL A 18 0.60 7.45 7.88
C VAL A 18 2.04 7.10 8.25
N ILE A 19 2.46 5.87 8.01
CA ILE A 19 3.85 5.46 8.28
C ILE A 19 4.82 6.28 7.45
N LYS A 20 4.51 6.48 6.17
CA LYS A 20 5.37 7.26 5.27
C LYS A 20 5.50 8.70 5.74
N THR A 21 4.43 9.27 6.29
CA THR A 21 4.42 10.63 6.79
C THR A 21 5.30 10.78 8.03
N PHE A 22 5.19 9.86 8.98
CA PHE A 22 5.93 9.94 10.23
C PHE A 22 7.36 9.42 10.12
N PHE A 23 7.62 8.49 9.21
CA PHE A 23 8.92 7.86 9.04
C PHE A 23 9.31 7.85 7.56
N PRO A 24 9.54 9.03 6.95
CA PRO A 24 9.71 9.11 5.49
C PRO A 24 10.95 8.39 4.97
N GLU A 25 11.91 8.10 5.84
CA GLU A 25 13.15 7.43 5.42
C GLU A 25 13.13 5.92 5.65
N VAL A 26 12.11 5.40 6.32
CA VAL A 26 11.98 3.97 6.53
C VAL A 26 11.39 3.34 5.27
N PRO A 27 12.01 2.29 4.71
CA PRO A 27 11.43 1.61 3.55
C PRO A 27 10.10 0.98 3.90
N ILE A 28 9.10 1.24 3.07
CA ILE A 28 7.76 0.66 3.23
C ILE A 28 7.47 -0.16 1.99
N ILE A 29 7.10 -1.41 2.21
CA ILE A 29 6.81 -2.36 1.14
C ILE A 29 5.39 -2.86 1.33
N VAL A 30 4.61 -2.86 0.27
CA VAL A 30 3.27 -3.46 0.24
C VAL A 30 3.35 -4.72 -0.62
N ASP A 31 3.01 -5.86 -0.03
CA ASP A 31 2.95 -7.11 -0.76
C ASP A 31 1.55 -7.24 -1.38
N ALA A 32 1.46 -6.94 -2.67
CA ALA A 32 0.17 -6.85 -3.35
C ALA A 32 -0.58 -8.18 -3.40
N LYS A 33 0.13 -9.30 -3.41
CA LYS A 33 -0.53 -10.61 -3.40
C LYS A 33 -1.14 -10.95 -2.06
N CYS A 34 -0.70 -10.28 -1.00
CA CYS A 34 -1.23 -10.45 0.34
C CYS A 34 -2.22 -9.35 0.71
N CYS A 35 -2.72 -8.61 -0.27
CA CYS A 35 -3.70 -7.55 -0.10
C CYS A 35 -4.87 -7.79 -1.06
N ALA A 36 -6.04 -7.30 -0.67
CA ALA A 36 -7.21 -7.31 -1.54
C ALA A 36 -8.02 -6.05 -1.30
N GLY A 37 -8.44 -5.40 -2.38
CA GLY A 37 -9.28 -4.21 -2.31
C GLY A 37 -10.76 -4.54 -2.31
N VAL A 38 -11.59 -3.51 -2.19
CA VAL A 38 -13.04 -3.65 -2.29
C VAL A 38 -13.42 -4.14 -3.68
N THR A 39 -12.75 -3.62 -4.71
CA THR A 39 -12.87 -4.10 -6.08
C THR A 39 -11.47 -4.24 -6.69
N PRO A 40 -11.31 -5.03 -7.77
CA PRO A 40 -10.02 -5.09 -8.46
C PRO A 40 -9.53 -3.72 -8.93
N GLU A 41 -10.44 -2.85 -9.36
CA GLU A 41 -10.08 -1.51 -9.83
C GLU A 41 -9.57 -0.64 -8.67
N SER A 42 -10.27 -0.64 -7.54
CA SER A 42 -9.87 0.12 -6.36
C SER A 42 -8.52 -0.36 -5.83
N HIS A 43 -8.30 -1.66 -5.87
CA HIS A 43 -7.03 -2.26 -5.47
C HIS A 43 -5.89 -1.70 -6.34
N THR A 44 -6.04 -1.74 -7.67
CA THR A 44 -5.03 -1.25 -8.59
C THR A 44 -4.80 0.25 -8.43
N GLN A 45 -5.86 1.03 -8.24
CA GLN A 45 -5.75 2.46 -8.02
C GLN A 45 -4.97 2.77 -6.74
N ALA A 46 -5.23 2.03 -5.67
CA ALA A 46 -4.52 2.22 -4.42
C ALA A 46 -3.03 1.90 -4.56
N LEU A 47 -2.70 0.80 -5.26
CA LEU A 47 -1.30 0.45 -5.50
C LEU A 47 -0.59 1.54 -6.30
N ASN A 48 -1.24 2.07 -7.33
CA ASN A 48 -0.65 3.13 -8.14
C ASN A 48 -0.44 4.41 -7.34
N ALA A 49 -1.40 4.77 -6.48
CA ALA A 49 -1.26 5.94 -5.61
C ALA A 49 -0.09 5.77 -4.64
N MET A 50 0.08 4.59 -4.07
CA MET A 50 1.19 4.32 -3.18
C MET A 50 2.54 4.39 -3.90
N LYS A 51 2.61 3.95 -5.16
CA LYS A 51 3.84 4.06 -5.97
C LYS A 51 4.25 5.52 -6.16
N VAL A 52 3.28 6.39 -6.43
CA VAL A 52 3.54 7.83 -6.58
C VAL A 52 4.14 8.40 -5.30
N CYS A 53 3.72 7.90 -4.15
CA CYS A 53 4.23 8.32 -2.84
C CYS A 53 5.51 7.58 -2.44
N GLN A 54 6.15 6.87 -3.37
CA GLN A 54 7.43 6.19 -3.16
C GLN A 54 7.33 5.01 -2.19
N ILE A 55 6.17 4.39 -2.10
CA ILE A 55 5.99 3.14 -1.38
C ILE A 55 6.25 2.01 -2.37
N GLN A 56 7.09 1.06 -1.98
CA GLN A 56 7.45 -0.05 -2.84
C GLN A 56 6.33 -1.08 -2.88
N ILE A 57 5.97 -1.52 -4.08
CA ILE A 57 4.95 -2.56 -4.26
C ILE A 57 5.65 -3.81 -4.77
N GLU A 58 5.42 -4.93 -4.10
CA GLU A 58 5.95 -6.23 -4.51
C GLU A 58 4.83 -7.18 -4.87
N ASN A 59 5.16 -8.16 -5.69
CA ASN A 59 4.25 -9.24 -6.09
C ASN A 59 2.95 -8.73 -6.73
N GLU A 60 3.04 -7.66 -7.42
CA GLU A 60 1.91 -7.09 -8.17
C GLU A 60 1.55 -7.95 -9.38
#